data_c4709ecea68315835cf481d233df88a9
#
_entry.id   c4709ecea68315835cf481d233df88a9
#
_cell.length_a   1.000
_cell.length_b   1.000
_cell.length_c   1.000
_cell.angle_alpha   90.00
_cell.angle_beta   90.00
_cell.angle_gamma   90.00
#
_symmetry.space_group_name_H-M   'P 1'
#
loop_
_entity.id
_entity.type
_entity.pdbx_description
1 polymer ?
#
loop_
_entity_poly.entity_id
_entity_poly.type
_entity_poly.pdbx_seq_one_letter_code
_entity_poly.pdbx_strand_id
1 'polypeptide(L)'
;YNLAVERINKMGGVEVDGKKYKFEIIYYDDESNSGRAAQLAERLIKQDGVKYMLGPYSSGLTKAMAPVTEKYKIPMVEANGASRSLFTKGYKYLFAVLAPANVYLDVAIDLAVEKNGGKPVKIAQAFEQDAFSQDVRLGILDAAKRTGSNIIIDDKLPKELNDMASTLAKVKATKPDVLVVSGHTK
;
A
#
# COMPACT_ATOMS: atom_id res chain seq x y z
N TYR A 1 -8.32 8.64 10.91
CA TYR A 1 -9.62 8.04 11.30
C TYR A 1 -10.36 8.86 12.34
N ASN A 2 -9.70 9.36 13.40
CA ASN A 2 -10.35 10.07 14.51
C ASN A 2 -11.24 11.25 14.05
N LEU A 3 -10.72 12.12 13.16
CA LEU A 3 -11.50 13.24 12.61
C LEU A 3 -12.79 12.78 11.90
N ALA A 4 -12.73 11.67 11.15
CA ALA A 4 -13.90 11.11 10.48
C ALA A 4 -14.93 10.59 11.49
N VAL A 5 -14.48 9.89 12.52
CA VAL A 5 -15.34 9.37 13.59
C VAL A 5 -15.99 10.50 14.38
N GLU A 6 -15.24 11.52 14.75
CA GLU A 6 -15.78 12.70 15.41
C GLU A 6 -16.88 13.37 14.57
N ARG A 7 -16.63 13.55 13.27
CA ARG A 7 -17.59 14.15 12.35
C ARG A 7 -18.87 13.32 12.25
N ILE A 8 -18.76 12.00 12.05
CA ILE A 8 -19.91 11.09 11.97
C ILE A 8 -20.69 11.11 13.28
N ASN A 9 -20.01 11.03 14.42
CA ASN A 9 -20.65 11.02 15.73
C ASN A 9 -21.36 12.35 16.06
N LYS A 10 -20.81 13.49 15.62
CA LYS A 10 -21.46 14.81 15.73
C LYS A 10 -22.74 14.90 14.89
N MET A 11 -22.80 14.22 13.75
CA MET A 11 -24.01 14.12 12.90
C MET A 11 -25.05 13.11 13.44
N GLY A 12 -24.81 12.53 14.61
CA GLY A 12 -25.72 11.57 15.27
C GLY A 12 -25.33 10.10 15.07
N GLY A 13 -24.20 9.82 14.44
CA GLY A 13 -23.72 8.46 14.18
C GLY A 13 -24.28 7.86 12.88
N VAL A 14 -24.24 6.53 12.77
CA VAL A 14 -24.81 5.76 11.65
C VAL A 14 -26.12 5.12 12.07
N GLU A 15 -27.07 5.05 11.14
CA GLU A 15 -28.36 4.38 11.38
C GLU A 15 -28.30 2.95 10.82
N VAL A 16 -28.66 1.99 11.66
CA VAL A 16 -28.79 0.58 11.31
C VAL A 16 -30.10 0.07 11.89
N ASP A 17 -30.99 -0.44 11.07
CA ASP A 17 -32.30 -0.96 11.45
C ASP A 17 -33.12 0.03 12.31
N GLY A 18 -33.10 1.33 11.92
CA GLY A 18 -33.82 2.41 12.61
C GLY A 18 -33.21 2.86 13.95
N LYS A 19 -32.04 2.33 14.31
CA LYS A 19 -31.30 2.72 15.52
C LYS A 19 -29.99 3.45 15.13
N LYS A 20 -29.69 4.51 15.88
CA LYS A 20 -28.45 5.27 15.69
C LYS A 20 -27.34 4.74 16.59
N TYR A 21 -26.19 4.52 15.98
CA TYR A 21 -24.99 4.05 16.65
C TYR A 21 -23.85 5.05 16.46
N LYS A 22 -23.07 5.28 17.50
CA LYS A 22 -21.83 6.05 17.43
C LYS A 22 -20.65 5.11 17.29
N PHE A 23 -19.61 5.55 16.60
CA PHE A 23 -18.35 4.84 16.52
C PHE A 23 -17.48 5.12 17.74
N GLU A 24 -16.83 4.08 18.23
CA GLU A 24 -15.70 4.13 19.14
C GLU A 24 -14.53 3.42 18.46
N ILE A 25 -13.31 4.00 18.53
CA ILE A 25 -12.11 3.38 17.99
C ILE A 25 -11.23 2.92 19.15
N ILE A 26 -10.85 1.64 19.11
CA ILE A 26 -9.80 1.06 19.95
C ILE A 26 -8.59 0.84 19.04
N TYR A 27 -7.42 1.35 19.40
CA TYR A 27 -6.21 1.20 18.59
C TYR A 27 -4.98 0.96 19.44
N TYR A 28 -4.03 0.26 18.84
CA TYR A 28 -2.73 -0.08 19.39
C TYR A 28 -1.64 0.25 18.38
N ASP A 29 -0.43 0.49 18.86
CA ASP A 29 0.75 0.66 18.05
C ASP A 29 1.41 -0.71 17.80
N ASP A 30 1.54 -1.09 16.54
CA ASP A 30 2.20 -2.33 16.12
C ASP A 30 3.73 -2.19 16.01
N GLU A 31 4.27 -0.96 16.20
CA GLU A 31 5.71 -0.66 16.12
C GLU A 31 6.33 -1.12 14.80
N SER A 32 5.56 -1.10 13.70
CA SER A 32 5.96 -1.59 12.38
C SER A 32 6.41 -3.07 12.37
N ASN A 33 5.95 -3.86 13.34
CA ASN A 33 6.28 -5.28 13.49
C ASN A 33 5.11 -6.17 13.08
N SER A 34 5.30 -6.99 12.05
CA SER A 34 4.23 -7.85 11.50
C SER A 34 3.71 -8.89 12.49
N GLY A 35 4.57 -9.46 13.33
CA GLY A 35 4.15 -10.43 14.37
C GLY A 35 3.29 -9.74 15.42
N ARG A 36 3.71 -8.55 15.87
CA ARG A 36 2.96 -7.72 16.81
C ARG A 36 1.60 -7.30 16.24
N ALA A 37 1.55 -6.86 14.98
CA ALA A 37 0.30 -6.50 14.31
C ALA A 37 -0.72 -7.65 14.33
N ALA A 38 -0.28 -8.88 14.02
CA ALA A 38 -1.15 -10.06 14.09
C ALA A 38 -1.65 -10.36 15.52
N GLN A 39 -0.77 -10.24 16.53
CA GLN A 39 -1.12 -10.43 17.94
C GLN A 39 -2.12 -9.37 18.42
N LEU A 40 -1.91 -8.11 18.04
CA LEU A 40 -2.82 -7.02 18.39
C LEU A 40 -4.18 -7.16 17.70
N ALA A 41 -4.22 -7.63 16.45
CA ALA A 41 -5.48 -7.97 15.79
C ALA A 41 -6.26 -9.05 16.57
N GLU A 42 -5.57 -10.10 17.03
CA GLU A 42 -6.22 -11.14 17.83
C GLU A 42 -6.69 -10.61 19.19
N ARG A 43 -5.92 -9.71 19.82
CA ARG A 43 -6.29 -9.04 21.07
C ARG A 43 -7.55 -8.19 20.88
N LEU A 44 -7.58 -7.31 19.87
CA LEU A 44 -8.75 -6.48 19.55
C LEU A 44 -10.02 -7.32 19.40
N ILE A 45 -9.91 -8.49 18.78
CA ILE A 45 -11.05 -9.39 18.56
C ILE A 45 -11.47 -10.10 19.85
N LYS A 46 -10.51 -10.71 20.58
CA LYS A 46 -10.81 -11.60 21.70
C LYS A 46 -11.00 -10.90 23.03
N GLN A 47 -10.23 -9.84 23.28
CA GLN A 47 -10.23 -9.14 24.58
C GLN A 47 -11.10 -7.89 24.52
N ASP A 48 -10.95 -7.09 23.45
CA ASP A 48 -11.66 -5.82 23.32
C ASP A 48 -13.02 -6.00 22.60
N GLY A 49 -13.28 -7.16 21.99
CA GLY A 49 -14.57 -7.53 21.43
C GLY A 49 -14.98 -6.76 20.16
N VAL A 50 -13.99 -6.21 19.40
CA VAL A 50 -14.28 -5.46 18.18
C VAL A 50 -14.97 -6.35 17.13
N LYS A 51 -15.91 -5.76 16.37
CA LYS A 51 -16.67 -6.44 15.31
C LYS A 51 -16.27 -6.00 13.92
N TYR A 52 -15.53 -4.92 13.79
CA TYR A 52 -15.04 -4.33 12.56
C TYR A 52 -13.61 -3.88 12.80
N MET A 53 -12.76 -3.97 11.78
CA MET A 53 -11.37 -3.60 11.88
C MET A 53 -10.98 -2.66 10.75
N LEU A 54 -10.19 -1.65 11.06
CA LEU A 54 -9.45 -0.85 10.08
C LEU A 54 -8.06 -1.45 9.96
N GLY A 55 -7.58 -1.56 8.73
CA GLY A 55 -6.26 -2.13 8.47
C GLY A 55 -5.12 -1.21 8.91
N PRO A 56 -3.92 -1.78 9.12
CA PRO A 56 -2.71 -1.06 9.51
C PRO A 56 -2.08 -0.35 8.32
N TYR A 57 -1.12 0.54 8.59
CA TYR A 57 -0.25 1.06 7.54
C TYR A 57 0.72 -0.02 7.07
N SER A 58 0.75 -0.21 5.77
CA SER A 58 1.56 -1.02 4.86
C SER A 58 0.96 -2.37 4.48
N SER A 59 1.27 -2.78 3.25
CA SER A 59 0.88 -4.10 2.73
C SER A 59 1.51 -5.25 3.52
N GLY A 60 2.69 -5.07 4.09
CA GLY A 60 3.36 -6.07 4.91
C GLY A 60 2.62 -6.37 6.22
N LEU A 61 2.18 -5.33 6.92
CA LEU A 61 1.41 -5.45 8.15
C LEU A 61 -0.01 -5.97 7.89
N THR A 62 -0.66 -5.47 6.83
CA THR A 62 -1.97 -5.99 6.39
C THR A 62 -1.91 -7.48 6.07
N LYS A 63 -0.83 -7.94 5.41
CA LYS A 63 -0.60 -9.37 5.12
C LYS A 63 -0.53 -10.22 6.39
N ALA A 64 0.00 -9.68 7.48
CA ALA A 64 0.07 -10.37 8.76
C ALA A 64 -1.28 -10.39 9.50
N MET A 65 -2.08 -9.32 9.39
CA MET A 65 -3.37 -9.22 10.06
C MET A 65 -4.50 -9.95 9.33
N ALA A 66 -4.48 -9.98 7.99
CA ALA A 66 -5.57 -10.56 7.19
C ALA A 66 -5.92 -12.02 7.53
N PRO A 67 -4.97 -12.95 7.78
CA PRO A 67 -5.30 -14.31 8.23
C PRO A 67 -6.03 -14.35 9.57
N VAL A 68 -5.73 -13.40 10.46
CA VAL A 68 -6.38 -13.32 11.78
C VAL A 68 -7.83 -12.87 11.63
N THR A 69 -8.08 -11.79 10.90
CA THR A 69 -9.43 -11.29 10.65
C THR A 69 -10.28 -12.30 9.86
N GLU A 70 -9.68 -13.01 8.89
CA GLU A 70 -10.32 -14.08 8.15
C GLU A 70 -10.75 -15.23 9.07
N LYS A 71 -9.84 -15.71 9.96
CA LYS A 71 -10.09 -16.78 10.94
C LYS A 71 -11.29 -16.47 11.83
N TYR A 72 -11.39 -15.23 12.29
CA TYR A 72 -12.45 -14.80 13.20
C TYR A 72 -13.67 -14.19 12.47
N LYS A 73 -13.67 -14.17 11.15
CA LYS A 73 -14.74 -13.60 10.31
C LYS A 73 -15.05 -12.14 10.66
N ILE A 74 -14.01 -11.36 10.95
CA ILE A 74 -14.11 -9.94 11.24
C ILE A 74 -13.81 -9.15 9.97
N PRO A 75 -14.75 -8.35 9.44
CA PRO A 75 -14.49 -7.50 8.30
C PRO A 75 -13.36 -6.51 8.59
N MET A 76 -12.32 -6.51 7.76
CA MET A 76 -11.23 -5.55 7.81
C MET A 76 -11.26 -4.68 6.55
N VAL A 77 -11.39 -3.37 6.75
CA VAL A 77 -11.32 -2.37 5.68
C VAL A 77 -9.91 -1.79 5.65
N GLU A 78 -9.24 -1.97 4.52
CA GLU A 78 -7.86 -1.56 4.31
C GLU A 78 -7.80 -0.29 3.46
N ALA A 79 -7.09 0.72 3.96
CA ALA A 79 -6.90 2.01 3.30
C ALA A 79 -5.43 2.38 3.07
N ASN A 80 -4.48 1.53 3.50
CA ASN A 80 -3.03 1.79 3.42
C ASN A 80 -2.21 0.60 2.90
N GLY A 81 -2.80 -0.58 2.75
CA GLY A 81 -2.18 -1.78 2.18
C GLY A 81 -2.59 -1.98 0.73
N ALA A 82 -1.84 -1.42 -0.21
CA ALA A 82 -2.22 -1.33 -1.62
C ALA A 82 -1.76 -2.49 -2.51
N SER A 83 -0.99 -3.46 -1.99
CA SER A 83 -0.51 -4.57 -2.82
C SER A 83 -1.65 -5.49 -3.27
N ARG A 84 -1.70 -5.76 -4.58
CA ARG A 84 -2.66 -6.73 -5.17
C ARG A 84 -2.52 -8.12 -4.55
N SER A 85 -1.33 -8.49 -4.12
CA SER A 85 -1.07 -9.80 -3.51
C SER A 85 -1.89 -10.06 -2.24
N LEU A 86 -2.42 -9.02 -1.59
CA LEU A 86 -3.35 -9.13 -0.46
C LEU A 86 -4.70 -9.70 -0.90
N PHE A 87 -5.17 -9.31 -2.08
CA PHE A 87 -6.53 -9.58 -2.58
C PHE A 87 -6.60 -10.79 -3.51
N THR A 88 -5.47 -11.47 -3.76
CA THR A 88 -5.41 -12.72 -4.56
C THR A 88 -5.41 -13.98 -3.70
N LYS A 89 -5.50 -13.85 -2.37
CA LYS A 89 -5.50 -14.98 -1.43
C LYS A 89 -6.87 -15.61 -1.19
N GLY A 90 -7.94 -15.00 -1.73
CA GLY A 90 -9.30 -15.48 -1.55
C GLY A 90 -9.91 -15.16 -0.18
N TYR A 91 -9.37 -14.19 0.54
CA TYR A 91 -9.96 -13.69 1.78
C TYR A 91 -11.36 -13.12 1.53
N LYS A 92 -12.31 -13.47 2.40
CA LYS A 92 -13.71 -13.02 2.34
C LYS A 92 -13.98 -11.81 3.23
N TYR A 93 -13.08 -11.54 4.17
CA TYR A 93 -13.23 -10.51 5.19
C TYR A 93 -12.21 -9.38 5.04
N LEU A 94 -11.47 -9.31 3.94
CA LEU A 94 -10.55 -8.23 3.61
C LEU A 94 -11.10 -7.39 2.45
N PHE A 95 -11.28 -6.09 2.68
CA PHE A 95 -11.81 -5.12 1.71
C PHE A 95 -10.87 -3.94 1.56
N ALA A 96 -10.67 -3.45 0.34
CA ALA A 96 -9.85 -2.27 0.07
C ALA A 96 -10.70 -1.08 -0.36
N VAL A 97 -10.31 0.12 0.10
CA VAL A 97 -10.91 1.41 -0.30
C VAL A 97 -9.88 2.34 -0.95
N LEU A 98 -8.84 1.76 -1.57
CA LEU A 98 -7.76 2.47 -2.26
C LEU A 98 -7.47 1.79 -3.60
N ALA A 99 -6.82 2.55 -4.51
CA ALA A 99 -6.32 1.98 -5.75
C ALA A 99 -5.19 0.97 -5.48
N PRO A 100 -5.07 -0.11 -6.26
CA PRO A 100 -3.95 -1.04 -6.11
C PRO A 100 -2.62 -0.39 -6.55
N ALA A 101 -1.52 -0.76 -5.89
CA ALA A 101 -0.22 -0.10 -6.03
C ALA A 101 0.35 -0.12 -7.47
N ASN A 102 -0.02 -1.11 -8.28
CA ASN A 102 0.46 -1.21 -9.65
C ASN A 102 -0.04 -0.08 -10.58
N VAL A 103 -1.07 0.68 -10.19
CA VAL A 103 -1.56 1.82 -11.00
C VAL A 103 -1.14 3.17 -10.43
N TYR A 104 -0.29 3.21 -9.41
CA TYR A 104 0.08 4.47 -8.75
C TYR A 104 0.89 5.41 -9.63
N LEU A 105 1.74 4.85 -10.49
CA LEU A 105 2.70 5.62 -11.29
C LEU A 105 2.56 5.39 -12.80
N ASP A 106 1.56 4.66 -13.27
CA ASP A 106 1.34 4.44 -14.70
C ASP A 106 1.03 5.75 -15.44
N VAL A 107 0.18 6.61 -14.85
CA VAL A 107 -0.13 7.95 -15.36
C VAL A 107 1.12 8.85 -15.41
N ALA A 108 2.05 8.69 -14.48
CA ALA A 108 3.31 9.44 -14.49
C ALA A 108 4.19 9.07 -15.70
N ILE A 109 4.19 7.79 -16.09
CA ILE A 109 4.88 7.36 -17.32
C ILE A 109 4.20 7.90 -18.57
N ASP A 110 2.86 7.89 -18.62
CA ASP A 110 2.09 8.49 -19.72
C ASP A 110 2.41 9.98 -19.88
N LEU A 111 2.42 10.72 -18.77
CA LEU A 111 2.79 12.14 -18.76
C LEU A 111 4.24 12.36 -19.25
N ALA A 112 5.18 11.49 -18.85
CA ALA A 112 6.56 11.59 -19.31
C ALA A 112 6.67 11.39 -20.82
N VAL A 113 5.95 10.42 -21.38
CA VAL A 113 5.87 10.18 -22.82
C VAL A 113 5.22 11.38 -23.54
N GLU A 114 4.14 11.93 -23.02
CA GLU A 114 3.50 13.14 -23.53
C GLU A 114 4.49 14.31 -23.59
N LYS A 115 5.20 14.58 -22.49
CA LYS A 115 6.22 15.64 -22.40
C LYS A 115 7.41 15.40 -23.32
N ASN A 116 7.67 14.16 -23.69
CA ASN A 116 8.71 13.79 -24.68
C ASN A 116 8.19 13.82 -26.13
N GLY A 117 7.10 14.52 -26.39
CA GLY A 117 6.48 14.65 -27.72
C GLY A 117 5.88 13.33 -28.23
N GLY A 118 5.35 12.50 -27.35
CA GLY A 118 4.75 11.19 -27.67
C GLY A 118 5.77 10.07 -27.94
N LYS A 119 7.07 10.33 -27.74
CA LYS A 119 8.12 9.35 -27.97
C LYS A 119 8.39 8.55 -26.70
N PRO A 120 8.80 7.27 -26.83
CA PRO A 120 9.23 6.44 -25.71
C PRO A 120 10.34 7.08 -24.88
N VAL A 121 10.32 6.82 -23.57
CA VAL A 121 11.28 7.34 -22.60
C VAL A 121 12.16 6.23 -22.01
N LYS A 122 13.35 6.61 -21.52
CA LYS A 122 14.25 5.75 -20.74
C LYS A 122 13.88 5.88 -19.26
N ILE A 123 13.54 4.77 -18.64
CA ILE A 123 13.09 4.73 -17.25
C ILE A 123 14.16 4.05 -16.39
N ALA A 124 14.56 4.70 -15.32
CA ALA A 124 15.27 4.08 -14.22
C ALA A 124 14.29 3.87 -13.06
N GLN A 125 14.27 2.68 -12.47
CA GLN A 125 13.50 2.43 -11.25
C GLN A 125 14.36 1.78 -10.18
N ALA A 126 14.14 2.21 -8.94
CA ALA A 126 14.74 1.65 -7.74
C ALA A 126 13.62 1.39 -6.72
N PHE A 127 13.56 0.19 -6.17
CA PHE A 127 12.43 -0.21 -5.34
C PHE A 127 12.84 -1.08 -4.16
N GLU A 128 12.21 -0.84 -3.00
CA GLU A 128 12.40 -1.66 -1.80
C GLU A 128 11.82 -3.06 -2.03
N GLN A 129 12.45 -4.08 -1.40
CA GLN A 129 12.02 -5.47 -1.52
C GLN A 129 10.84 -5.78 -0.59
N ASP A 130 9.71 -5.12 -0.80
CA ASP A 130 8.45 -5.35 -0.10
C ASP A 130 7.28 -5.53 -1.09
N ALA A 131 6.11 -5.95 -0.58
CA ALA A 131 4.97 -6.28 -1.43
C ALA A 131 4.38 -5.06 -2.15
N PHE A 132 4.39 -3.88 -1.52
CA PHE A 132 3.89 -2.64 -2.10
C PHE A 132 4.80 -2.17 -3.24
N SER A 133 6.10 -2.02 -2.96
CA SER A 133 7.09 -1.55 -3.93
C SER A 133 7.24 -2.49 -5.13
N GLN A 134 7.08 -3.80 -4.92
CA GLN A 134 7.03 -4.77 -6.00
C GLN A 134 5.84 -4.55 -6.94
N ASP A 135 4.65 -4.26 -6.41
CA ASP A 135 3.49 -3.98 -7.25
C ASP A 135 3.62 -2.64 -8.00
N VAL A 136 4.18 -1.59 -7.38
CA VAL A 136 4.52 -0.34 -8.06
C VAL A 136 5.49 -0.62 -9.23
N ARG A 137 6.56 -1.40 -8.97
CA ARG A 137 7.50 -1.82 -10.01
C ARG A 137 6.81 -2.52 -11.17
N LEU A 138 5.93 -3.47 -10.89
CA LEU A 138 5.20 -4.20 -11.94
C LEU A 138 4.35 -3.26 -12.77
N GLY A 139 3.69 -2.29 -12.15
CA GLY A 139 2.93 -1.25 -12.86
C GLY A 139 3.80 -0.42 -13.81
N ILE A 140 5.01 -0.06 -13.40
CA ILE A 140 5.98 0.65 -14.26
C ILE A 140 6.43 -0.24 -15.44
N LEU A 141 6.68 -1.53 -15.22
CA LEU A 141 7.01 -2.47 -16.30
C LEU A 141 5.86 -2.59 -17.31
N ASP A 142 4.62 -2.67 -16.84
CA ASP A 142 3.43 -2.72 -17.70
C ASP A 142 3.26 -1.41 -18.49
N ALA A 143 3.44 -0.24 -17.85
CA ALA A 143 3.40 1.06 -18.50
C ALA A 143 4.52 1.23 -19.54
N ALA A 144 5.74 0.80 -19.23
CA ALA A 144 6.86 0.81 -20.17
C ALA A 144 6.55 -0.04 -21.41
N LYS A 145 6.02 -1.26 -21.22
CA LYS A 145 5.60 -2.12 -22.32
C LYS A 145 4.50 -1.48 -23.19
N ARG A 146 3.50 -0.89 -22.56
CA ARG A 146 2.36 -0.23 -23.23
C ARG A 146 2.79 0.97 -24.07
N THR A 147 3.74 1.76 -23.56
CA THR A 147 4.22 2.99 -24.21
C THR A 147 5.43 2.76 -25.14
N GLY A 148 5.98 1.55 -25.20
CA GLY A 148 7.21 1.24 -25.92
C GLY A 148 8.47 1.81 -25.26
N SER A 149 8.37 2.27 -24.00
CA SER A 149 9.49 2.83 -23.24
C SER A 149 10.44 1.75 -22.70
N ASN A 150 11.67 2.15 -22.37
CA ASN A 150 12.73 1.21 -22.00
C ASN A 150 13.08 1.34 -20.51
N ILE A 151 13.02 0.22 -19.78
CA ILE A 151 13.61 0.14 -18.44
C ILE A 151 15.12 -0.05 -18.59
N ILE A 152 15.90 0.95 -18.23
CA ILE A 152 17.38 0.92 -18.32
C ILE A 152 18.06 0.66 -16.98
N ILE A 153 17.34 0.86 -15.88
CA ILE A 153 17.76 0.49 -14.52
C ILE A 153 16.55 -0.13 -13.82
N ASP A 154 16.75 -1.26 -13.13
CA ASP A 154 15.74 -1.97 -12.33
C ASP A 154 16.39 -2.44 -11.02
N ASP A 155 16.70 -1.49 -10.14
CA ASP A 155 17.47 -1.72 -8.92
C ASP A 155 16.59 -2.14 -7.75
N LYS A 156 16.95 -3.27 -7.13
CA LYS A 156 16.35 -3.73 -5.88
C LYS A 156 17.10 -3.15 -4.69
N LEU A 157 16.37 -2.44 -3.85
CA LEU A 157 16.90 -1.84 -2.64
C LEU A 157 16.61 -2.75 -1.44
N PRO A 158 17.61 -3.02 -0.57
CA PRO A 158 17.37 -3.75 0.65
C PRO A 158 16.53 -2.93 1.63
N LYS A 159 15.82 -3.58 2.56
CA LYS A 159 15.07 -2.89 3.61
C LYS A 159 15.96 -2.00 4.49
N GLU A 160 17.16 -2.47 4.78
CA GLU A 160 18.18 -1.74 5.56
C GLU A 160 19.08 -0.92 4.63
N LEU A 161 18.48 -0.01 3.87
CA LEU A 161 19.23 0.85 2.96
C LEU A 161 19.87 2.01 3.72
N ASN A 162 21.20 2.09 3.69
CA ASN A 162 21.96 3.15 4.33
C ASN A 162 22.40 4.25 3.37
N ASP A 163 22.59 3.94 2.09
CA ASP A 163 22.88 4.92 1.06
C ASP A 163 22.41 4.47 -0.34
N MET A 164 22.33 5.42 -1.26
CA MET A 164 21.94 5.20 -2.65
C MET A 164 23.06 5.52 -3.65
N ALA A 165 24.31 5.63 -3.20
CA ALA A 165 25.42 6.08 -4.03
C ALA A 165 25.58 5.23 -5.30
N SER A 166 25.47 3.90 -5.19
CA SER A 166 25.57 2.98 -6.32
C SER A 166 24.46 3.22 -7.36
N THR A 167 23.20 3.31 -6.92
CA THR A 167 22.06 3.59 -7.81
C THR A 167 22.17 4.97 -8.44
N LEU A 168 22.58 5.99 -7.68
CA LEU A 168 22.78 7.35 -8.20
C LEU A 168 23.93 7.42 -9.21
N ALA A 169 25.01 6.66 -9.03
CA ALA A 169 26.09 6.56 -10.01
C ALA A 169 25.58 5.98 -11.34
N LYS A 170 24.78 4.91 -11.31
CA LYS A 170 24.15 4.34 -12.51
C LYS A 170 23.23 5.36 -13.19
N VAL A 171 22.38 6.06 -12.43
CA VAL A 171 21.47 7.09 -12.95
C VAL A 171 22.25 8.21 -13.66
N LYS A 172 23.34 8.71 -13.03
CA LYS A 172 24.21 9.72 -13.65
C LYS A 172 24.85 9.25 -14.95
N ALA A 173 25.29 7.99 -14.99
CA ALA A 173 25.96 7.42 -16.17
C ALA A 173 24.97 7.17 -17.32
N THR A 174 23.77 6.71 -17.04
CA THR A 174 22.79 6.29 -18.06
C THR A 174 21.83 7.40 -18.49
N LYS A 175 21.71 8.46 -17.69
CA LYS A 175 20.87 9.64 -17.96
C LYS A 175 19.44 9.23 -18.37
N PRO A 176 18.66 8.60 -17.50
CA PRO A 176 17.25 8.28 -17.77
C PRO A 176 16.44 9.57 -17.95
N ASP A 177 15.34 9.47 -18.68
CA ASP A 177 14.36 10.54 -18.80
C ASP A 177 13.43 10.59 -17.59
N VAL A 178 13.22 9.43 -16.93
CA VAL A 178 12.39 9.28 -15.74
C VAL A 178 13.12 8.46 -14.69
N LEU A 179 13.13 8.93 -13.45
CA LEU A 179 13.58 8.17 -12.29
C LEU A 179 12.38 7.92 -11.36
N VAL A 180 12.09 6.65 -11.10
CA VAL A 180 11.07 6.20 -10.15
C VAL A 180 11.75 5.58 -8.93
N VAL A 181 11.35 6.02 -7.75
CA VAL A 181 11.80 5.42 -6.49
C VAL A 181 10.57 5.03 -5.69
N SER A 182 10.50 3.79 -5.23
CA SER A 182 9.43 3.33 -4.36
C SER A 182 9.96 2.57 -3.14
N GLY A 183 9.39 2.88 -1.99
CA GLY A 183 9.75 2.33 -0.68
C GLY A 183 8.95 2.99 0.41
N HIS A 184 9.35 2.72 1.64
CA HIS A 184 8.77 3.33 2.84
C HIS A 184 9.76 4.27 3.51
N THR A 185 9.25 5.32 4.14
CA THR A 185 10.04 6.17 5.05
C THR A 185 10.43 5.36 6.28
N LYS A 186 11.65 5.54 6.73
CA LYS A 186 12.20 4.94 7.96
C LYS A 186 12.41 6.01 9.02
#